data_2e077c976f376bcbd5a2f7dc32e44bd5
#
_entry.id   2e077c976f376bcbd5a2f7dc32e44bd5
#
_cell.length_a   1.000
_cell.length_b   1.000
_cell.length_c   1.000
_cell.angle_alpha   90.00
_cell.angle_beta   90.00
_cell.angle_gamma   90.00
#
_symmetry.space_group_name_H-M   'P 1'
#
loop_
_entity.id
_entity.type
_entity.pdbx_description
1 polymer ?
#
loop_
_entity_poly.entity_id
_entity_poly.type
_entity_poly.pdbx_seq_one_letter_code
_entity_poly.pdbx_strand_id
1 'polypeptide(L)'
;MPAKGQRRKQQIIETAKEMFMTQGFQSSHIGQVCDKLNIARGTVYQYFGNKREILYAILDDVQEQIGDIFDIDDLSEYMKTNPSKEAAGAFLTERLTKCIRTLISEPIVIKLIFKEISGIDDEVVVKVQKFIDNISKIIQRDLDEVKNRGHYRKSINAEIVTKIIIGGVLFLVHECERQKKDPLAKDTVAAVVETIVNGISQ
;
A
#
# COMPACT_ATOMS: atom_id res chain seq x y z
N MET A 1 24.71 -3.31 4.39
CA MET A 1 24.32 -4.43 3.48
C MET A 1 23.41 -5.37 4.24
N PRO A 2 22.28 -5.82 3.67
CA PRO A 2 21.40 -6.76 4.37
C PRO A 2 22.13 -8.07 4.66
N ALA A 3 21.87 -8.66 5.83
CA ALA A 3 22.45 -9.95 6.22
C ALA A 3 22.09 -11.03 5.18
N LYS A 4 22.97 -12.05 5.00
CA LYS A 4 22.77 -13.12 4.01
C LYS A 4 21.36 -13.76 4.06
N GLY A 5 20.78 -13.85 5.26
CA GLY A 5 19.42 -14.35 5.46
C GLY A 5 18.33 -13.43 4.89
N GLN A 6 18.43 -12.12 5.10
CA GLN A 6 17.48 -11.13 4.54
C GLN A 6 17.51 -11.14 3.02
N ARG A 7 18.71 -11.21 2.41
CA ARG A 7 18.83 -11.31 0.95
C ARG A 7 18.15 -12.58 0.42
N ARG A 8 18.31 -13.71 1.11
CA ARG A 8 17.66 -14.96 0.72
C ARG A 8 16.14 -14.89 0.85
N LYS A 9 15.64 -14.33 1.95
CA LYS A 9 14.21 -14.09 2.15
C LYS A 9 13.62 -13.27 1.01
N GLN A 10 14.29 -12.17 0.62
CA GLN A 10 13.85 -11.32 -0.48
C GLN A 10 13.83 -12.05 -1.84
N GLN A 11 14.85 -12.86 -2.15
CA GLN A 11 14.86 -13.66 -3.37
C GLN A 11 13.67 -14.63 -3.45
N ILE A 12 13.30 -15.24 -2.33
CA ILE A 12 12.13 -16.13 -2.25
C ILE A 12 10.84 -15.34 -2.54
N ILE A 13 10.69 -14.16 -1.92
CA ILE A 13 9.54 -13.28 -2.12
C ILE A 13 9.40 -12.87 -3.58
N GLU A 14 10.46 -12.34 -4.21
CA GLU A 14 10.43 -11.87 -5.61
C GLU A 14 10.09 -13.00 -6.58
N THR A 15 10.70 -14.18 -6.39
CA THR A 15 10.39 -15.35 -7.23
C THR A 15 8.93 -15.78 -7.08
N ALA A 16 8.40 -15.77 -5.87
CA ALA A 16 7.00 -16.12 -5.61
C ALA A 16 6.02 -15.08 -6.18
N LYS A 17 6.33 -13.76 -6.07
CA LYS A 17 5.55 -12.69 -6.69
C LYS A 17 5.37 -12.93 -8.19
N GLU A 18 6.48 -13.15 -8.91
CA GLU A 18 6.46 -13.43 -10.35
C GLU A 18 5.55 -14.62 -10.67
N MET A 19 5.65 -15.69 -9.89
CA MET A 19 4.84 -16.89 -10.07
C MET A 19 3.35 -16.63 -9.79
N PHE A 20 3.02 -15.95 -8.70
CA PHE A 20 1.63 -15.65 -8.36
C PHE A 20 0.97 -14.77 -9.43
N MET A 21 1.71 -13.84 -10.01
CA MET A 21 1.21 -12.94 -11.04
C MET A 21 1.06 -13.61 -12.42
N THR A 22 1.91 -14.58 -12.76
CA THR A 22 1.95 -15.19 -14.10
C THR A 22 1.10 -16.43 -14.23
N GLN A 23 1.09 -17.30 -13.21
CA GLN A 23 0.36 -18.57 -13.25
C GLN A 23 -0.77 -18.68 -12.22
N GLY A 24 -0.97 -17.63 -11.41
CA GLY A 24 -1.97 -17.59 -10.34
C GLY A 24 -1.48 -18.21 -9.04
N PHE A 25 -2.21 -17.90 -7.96
CA PHE A 25 -1.83 -18.32 -6.62
C PHE A 25 -1.99 -19.85 -6.41
N GLN A 26 -3.11 -20.43 -6.88
CA GLN A 26 -3.38 -21.85 -6.64
C GLN A 26 -2.37 -22.76 -7.33
N SER A 27 -2.00 -22.45 -8.57
CA SER A 27 -1.07 -23.24 -9.39
C SER A 27 0.39 -23.08 -8.96
N SER A 28 0.68 -22.12 -8.09
CA SER A 28 2.04 -21.87 -7.60
C SER A 28 2.36 -22.74 -6.39
N HIS A 29 3.55 -23.35 -6.40
CA HIS A 29 4.03 -24.22 -5.35
C HIS A 29 5.44 -23.86 -4.90
N ILE A 30 5.74 -24.03 -3.59
CA ILE A 30 7.07 -23.77 -3.01
C ILE A 30 8.18 -24.53 -3.76
N GLY A 31 7.89 -25.76 -4.24
CA GLY A 31 8.84 -26.52 -5.05
C GLY A 31 9.34 -25.76 -6.27
N GLN A 32 8.45 -25.07 -7.01
CA GLN A 32 8.84 -24.27 -8.17
C GLN A 32 9.72 -23.06 -7.80
N VAL A 33 9.52 -22.46 -6.62
CA VAL A 33 10.41 -21.41 -6.09
C VAL A 33 11.80 -21.97 -5.83
N CYS A 34 11.87 -23.19 -5.23
CA CYS A 34 13.11 -23.89 -4.99
C CYS A 34 13.88 -24.16 -6.28
N ASP A 35 13.17 -24.68 -7.30
CA ASP A 35 13.75 -25.01 -8.60
C ASP A 35 14.29 -23.77 -9.32
N LYS A 36 13.50 -22.67 -9.36
CA LYS A 36 13.95 -21.39 -9.96
C LYS A 36 15.18 -20.80 -9.27
N LEU A 37 15.26 -20.91 -7.94
CA LEU A 37 16.38 -20.39 -7.14
C LEU A 37 17.54 -21.36 -6.97
N ASN A 38 17.39 -22.61 -7.43
CA ASN A 38 18.34 -23.72 -7.20
C ASN A 38 18.69 -23.86 -5.71
N ILE A 39 17.68 -23.98 -4.85
CA ILE A 39 17.81 -24.15 -3.39
C ILE A 39 17.01 -25.34 -2.88
N ALA A 40 17.45 -25.90 -1.76
CA ALA A 40 16.72 -26.97 -1.08
C ALA A 40 15.38 -26.45 -0.50
N ARG A 41 14.32 -27.29 -0.49
CA ARG A 41 13.03 -26.95 0.11
C ARG A 41 13.16 -26.51 1.57
N GLY A 42 14.02 -27.16 2.35
CA GLY A 42 14.31 -26.78 3.73
C GLY A 42 14.79 -25.32 3.88
N THR A 43 15.45 -24.77 2.86
CA THR A 43 15.88 -23.36 2.86
C THR A 43 14.66 -22.43 2.80
N VAL A 44 13.64 -22.73 2.00
CA VAL A 44 12.41 -21.91 1.95
C VAL A 44 11.63 -22.04 3.26
N TYR A 45 11.48 -23.26 3.78
CA TYR A 45 10.76 -23.53 5.03
C TYR A 45 11.40 -22.90 6.28
N GLN A 46 12.68 -22.48 6.22
CA GLN A 46 13.29 -21.68 7.28
C GLN A 46 12.72 -20.25 7.37
N TYR A 47 12.12 -19.75 6.28
CA TYR A 47 11.57 -18.39 6.21
C TYR A 47 10.04 -18.36 6.17
N PHE A 48 9.42 -19.34 5.52
CA PHE A 48 7.98 -19.38 5.26
C PHE A 48 7.46 -20.80 5.38
N GLY A 49 6.48 -21.03 6.23
CA GLY A 49 5.85 -22.34 6.42
C GLY A 49 4.99 -22.79 5.23
N ASN A 50 4.47 -21.84 4.45
CA ASN A 50 3.65 -22.10 3.27
C ASN A 50 3.63 -20.89 2.32
N LYS A 51 3.01 -21.05 1.13
CA LYS A 51 2.96 -19.98 0.13
C LYS A 51 2.12 -18.78 0.55
N ARG A 52 1.12 -18.95 1.44
CA ARG A 52 0.34 -17.81 1.97
C ARG A 52 1.20 -16.89 2.81
N GLU A 53 2.11 -17.44 3.61
CA GLU A 53 3.01 -16.64 4.43
C GLU A 53 3.93 -15.74 3.58
N ILE A 54 4.33 -16.19 2.38
CA ILE A 54 5.07 -15.35 1.44
C ILE A 54 4.19 -14.18 0.98
N LEU A 55 2.93 -14.45 0.62
CA LEU A 55 1.98 -13.41 0.22
C LEU A 55 1.66 -12.44 1.36
N TYR A 56 1.53 -12.95 2.58
CA TYR A 56 1.31 -12.13 3.77
C TYR A 56 2.49 -11.21 4.05
N ALA A 57 3.72 -11.71 3.88
CA ALA A 57 4.92 -10.89 4.04
C ALA A 57 4.97 -9.72 3.04
N ILE A 58 4.46 -9.89 1.81
CA ILE A 58 4.36 -8.81 0.83
C ILE A 58 3.38 -7.74 1.31
N LEU A 59 2.19 -8.15 1.79
CA LEU A 59 1.19 -7.22 2.30
C LEU A 59 1.66 -6.49 3.56
N ASP A 60 2.35 -7.19 4.46
CA ASP A 60 2.88 -6.63 5.69
C ASP A 60 3.99 -5.59 5.40
N ASP A 61 4.88 -5.86 4.43
CA ASP A 61 5.93 -4.94 4.00
C ASP A 61 5.35 -3.64 3.39
N VAL A 62 4.34 -3.75 2.53
CA VAL A 62 3.64 -2.57 1.98
C VAL A 62 2.89 -1.80 3.07
N GLN A 63 2.28 -2.50 4.02
CA GLN A 63 1.62 -1.86 5.16
C GLN A 63 2.61 -1.08 6.02
N GLU A 64 3.79 -1.64 6.29
CA GLU A 64 4.86 -0.96 7.03
C GLU A 64 5.33 0.30 6.29
N GLN A 65 5.63 0.19 4.99
CA GLN A 65 6.03 1.34 4.16
C GLN A 65 4.97 2.46 4.15
N ILE A 66 3.69 2.11 4.04
CA ILE A 66 2.60 3.11 4.13
C ILE A 66 2.52 3.67 5.55
N GLY A 67 2.71 2.86 6.58
CA GLY A 67 2.77 3.31 7.97
C GLY A 67 3.85 4.37 8.20
N ASP A 68 5.04 4.16 7.65
CA ASP A 68 6.16 5.10 7.73
C ASP A 68 5.85 6.43 7.00
N ILE A 69 5.17 6.36 5.85
CA ILE A 69 4.75 7.57 5.11
C ILE A 69 3.75 8.40 5.92
N PHE A 70 2.90 7.74 6.71
CA PHE A 70 1.88 8.36 7.57
C PHE A 70 2.29 8.31 9.05
N ASP A 71 3.57 8.55 9.35
CA ASP A 71 4.01 8.67 10.74
C ASP A 71 3.30 9.83 11.42
N ILE A 72 2.68 9.54 12.59
CA ILE A 72 1.87 10.53 13.31
C ILE A 72 2.74 11.59 14.00
N ASP A 73 3.96 11.23 14.39
CA ASP A 73 4.86 12.16 15.04
C ASP A 73 5.36 13.19 14.04
N ASP A 74 5.68 12.78 12.79
CA ASP A 74 6.00 13.66 11.67
C ASP A 74 4.85 14.61 11.35
N LEU A 75 3.61 14.09 11.26
CA LEU A 75 2.43 14.92 11.04
C LEU A 75 2.23 15.90 12.18
N SER A 76 2.31 15.44 13.43
CA SER A 76 2.10 16.26 14.62
C SER A 76 3.12 17.39 14.72
N GLU A 77 4.39 17.11 14.42
CA GLU A 77 5.47 18.11 14.39
C GLU A 77 5.24 19.14 13.28
N TYR A 78 4.91 18.67 12.07
CA TYR A 78 4.59 19.56 10.97
C TYR A 78 3.41 20.49 11.28
N MET A 79 2.34 19.97 11.87
CA MET A 79 1.14 20.75 12.19
C MET A 79 1.38 21.77 13.31
N LYS A 80 2.40 21.61 14.18
CA LYS A 80 2.80 22.65 15.16
C LYS A 80 3.32 23.94 14.48
N THR A 81 3.80 23.85 13.24
CA THR A 81 4.26 25.01 12.49
C THR A 81 3.12 25.91 11.99
N ASN A 82 1.86 25.49 12.17
CA ASN A 82 0.65 26.15 11.66
C ASN A 82 0.76 26.49 10.16
N PRO A 83 0.91 25.45 9.31
CA PRO A 83 1.19 25.62 7.88
C PRO A 83 0.06 26.35 7.15
N SER A 84 0.42 27.13 6.11
CA SER A 84 -0.57 27.67 5.18
C SER A 84 -1.28 26.55 4.42
N LYS A 85 -2.42 26.87 3.77
CA LYS A 85 -3.16 25.90 2.95
C LYS A 85 -2.29 25.32 1.83
N GLU A 86 -1.45 26.15 1.21
CA GLU A 86 -0.53 25.76 0.15
C GLU A 86 0.56 24.81 0.68
N ALA A 87 1.12 25.11 1.86
CA ALA A 87 2.12 24.25 2.50
C ALA A 87 1.52 22.91 2.92
N ALA A 88 0.30 22.90 3.47
CA ALA A 88 -0.43 21.67 3.79
C ALA A 88 -0.74 20.85 2.53
N GLY A 89 -1.11 21.49 1.44
CA GLY A 89 -1.29 20.84 0.13
C GLY A 89 -0.01 20.21 -0.41
N ALA A 90 1.14 20.90 -0.28
CA ALA A 90 2.44 20.36 -0.69
C ALA A 90 2.83 19.13 0.14
N PHE A 91 2.63 19.17 1.45
CA PHE A 91 2.87 18.03 2.36
C PHE A 91 2.00 16.82 2.02
N LEU A 92 0.71 17.03 1.76
CA LEU A 92 -0.19 15.97 1.32
C LEU A 92 0.21 15.40 -0.05
N THR A 93 0.64 16.27 -0.98
CA THR A 93 1.14 15.85 -2.31
C THR A 93 2.33 14.91 -2.18
N GLU A 94 3.28 15.22 -1.31
CA GLU A 94 4.46 14.39 -1.07
C GLU A 94 4.06 13.01 -0.53
N ARG A 95 3.21 12.96 0.50
CA ARG A 95 2.72 11.72 1.11
C ARG A 95 1.95 10.86 0.10
N LEU A 96 1.02 11.47 -0.64
CA LEU A 96 0.26 10.76 -1.67
C LEU A 96 1.16 10.23 -2.78
N THR A 97 2.14 11.01 -3.23
CA THR A 97 3.13 10.58 -4.23
C THR A 97 3.92 9.37 -3.75
N LYS A 98 4.36 9.37 -2.49
CA LYS A 98 5.06 8.24 -1.87
C LYS A 98 4.15 6.99 -1.82
N CYS A 99 2.89 7.13 -1.40
CA CYS A 99 1.92 6.02 -1.37
C CYS A 99 1.67 5.43 -2.76
N ILE A 100 1.43 6.27 -3.76
CA ILE A 100 1.24 5.82 -5.14
C ILE A 100 2.49 5.08 -5.63
N ARG A 101 3.69 5.60 -5.35
CA ARG A 101 4.96 4.95 -5.70
C ARG A 101 5.11 3.58 -5.05
N THR A 102 4.77 3.43 -3.77
CA THR A 102 4.77 2.14 -3.07
C THR A 102 3.80 1.15 -3.74
N LEU A 103 2.59 1.59 -4.09
CA LEU A 103 1.61 0.74 -4.78
C LEU A 103 2.07 0.32 -6.18
N ILE A 104 2.72 1.22 -6.93
CA ILE A 104 3.27 0.91 -8.26
C ILE A 104 4.43 -0.09 -8.17
N SER A 105 5.28 0.02 -7.14
CA SER A 105 6.41 -0.89 -6.95
C SER A 105 5.97 -2.31 -6.57
N GLU A 106 4.72 -2.47 -6.08
CA GLU A 106 4.15 -3.72 -5.64
C GLU A 106 2.79 -4.01 -6.34
N PRO A 107 2.77 -4.19 -7.66
CA PRO A 107 1.54 -4.34 -8.44
C PRO A 107 0.72 -5.57 -8.03
N ILE A 108 1.34 -6.57 -7.40
CA ILE A 108 0.63 -7.73 -6.85
C ILE A 108 -0.42 -7.32 -5.81
N VAL A 109 -0.19 -6.26 -5.03
CA VAL A 109 -1.13 -5.76 -4.02
C VAL A 109 -2.41 -5.24 -4.68
N ILE A 110 -2.27 -4.45 -5.74
CA ILE A 110 -3.41 -3.94 -6.52
C ILE A 110 -4.21 -5.11 -7.11
N LYS A 111 -3.52 -6.07 -7.74
CA LYS A 111 -4.16 -7.26 -8.33
C LYS A 111 -4.87 -8.14 -7.30
N LEU A 112 -4.35 -8.23 -6.09
CA LEU A 112 -5.01 -8.94 -4.98
C LEU A 112 -6.29 -8.22 -4.56
N ILE A 113 -6.24 -6.89 -4.39
CA ILE A 113 -7.38 -6.08 -3.97
C ILE A 113 -8.51 -6.16 -5.00
N PHE A 114 -8.19 -6.07 -6.29
CA PHE A 114 -9.16 -6.16 -7.38
C PHE A 114 -9.46 -7.60 -7.83
N LYS A 115 -8.96 -8.61 -7.10
CA LYS A 115 -9.20 -10.05 -7.36
C LYS A 115 -8.78 -10.52 -8.77
N GLU A 116 -7.73 -9.91 -9.31
CA GLU A 116 -7.20 -10.27 -10.65
C GLU A 116 -6.25 -11.48 -10.63
N ILE A 117 -5.84 -11.93 -9.44
CA ILE A 117 -5.03 -13.15 -9.29
C ILE A 117 -5.95 -14.36 -9.15
N SER A 118 -5.82 -15.31 -10.05
CA SER A 118 -6.64 -16.54 -10.02
C SER A 118 -6.27 -17.47 -8.87
N GLY A 119 -7.29 -18.16 -8.33
CA GLY A 119 -7.11 -19.19 -7.30
C GLY A 119 -6.74 -18.66 -5.91
N ILE A 120 -7.14 -17.44 -5.59
CA ILE A 120 -7.05 -16.89 -4.23
C ILE A 120 -8.09 -17.60 -3.36
N ASP A 121 -7.66 -18.09 -2.19
CA ASP A 121 -8.54 -18.69 -1.19
C ASP A 121 -9.06 -17.66 -0.17
N ASP A 122 -10.07 -18.10 0.62
CA ASP A 122 -10.75 -17.24 1.60
C ASP A 122 -9.78 -16.68 2.67
N GLU A 123 -8.74 -17.42 3.06
CA GLU A 123 -7.76 -16.95 4.04
C GLU A 123 -6.96 -15.75 3.49
N VAL A 124 -6.61 -15.79 2.21
CA VAL A 124 -5.96 -14.67 1.52
C VAL A 124 -6.91 -13.49 1.41
N VAL A 125 -8.19 -13.72 1.08
CA VAL A 125 -9.20 -12.64 1.04
C VAL A 125 -9.32 -11.94 2.39
N VAL A 126 -9.39 -12.71 3.48
CA VAL A 126 -9.43 -12.16 4.86
C VAL A 126 -8.17 -11.36 5.18
N LYS A 127 -6.99 -11.81 4.76
CA LYS A 127 -5.73 -11.06 4.97
C LYS A 127 -5.70 -9.76 4.19
N VAL A 128 -6.17 -9.76 2.93
CA VAL A 128 -6.30 -8.53 2.11
C VAL A 128 -7.27 -7.54 2.76
N GLN A 129 -8.41 -8.02 3.27
CA GLN A 129 -9.35 -7.16 3.98
C GLN A 129 -8.72 -6.52 5.22
N LYS A 130 -8.02 -7.30 6.04
CA LYS A 130 -7.28 -6.78 7.21
C LYS A 130 -6.22 -5.75 6.82
N PHE A 131 -5.52 -5.97 5.72
CA PHE A 131 -4.56 -5.00 5.19
C PHE A 131 -5.25 -3.66 4.87
N ILE A 132 -6.38 -3.68 4.14
CA ILE A 132 -7.15 -2.46 3.82
C ILE A 132 -7.65 -1.78 5.11
N ASP A 133 -8.16 -2.54 6.07
CA ASP A 133 -8.67 -2.02 7.34
C ASP A 133 -7.53 -1.34 8.15
N ASN A 134 -6.33 -1.90 8.15
CA ASN A 134 -5.18 -1.32 8.85
C ASN A 134 -4.73 -0.01 8.19
N ILE A 135 -4.62 0.03 6.86
CA ILE A 135 -4.33 1.28 6.13
C ILE A 135 -5.41 2.33 6.39
N SER A 136 -6.67 1.92 6.43
CA SER A 136 -7.79 2.82 6.75
C SER A 136 -7.63 3.46 8.12
N LYS A 137 -7.23 2.70 9.15
CA LYS A 137 -7.00 3.22 10.50
C LYS A 137 -5.85 4.23 10.54
N ILE A 138 -4.77 3.98 9.80
CA ILE A 138 -3.62 4.88 9.71
C ILE A 138 -4.06 6.23 9.12
N ILE A 139 -4.73 6.23 7.97
CA ILE A 139 -5.17 7.45 7.29
C ILE A 139 -6.27 8.18 8.09
N GLN A 140 -7.20 7.44 8.69
CA GLN A 140 -8.26 8.04 9.51
C GLN A 140 -7.68 8.79 10.72
N ARG A 141 -6.68 8.21 11.40
CA ARG A 141 -5.96 8.85 12.51
C ARG A 141 -5.36 10.19 12.10
N ASP A 142 -4.74 10.26 10.93
CA ASP A 142 -4.18 11.49 10.40
C ASP A 142 -5.25 12.54 10.12
N LEU A 143 -6.37 12.15 9.51
CA LEU A 143 -7.49 13.04 9.27
C LEU A 143 -8.11 13.58 10.56
N ASP A 144 -8.25 12.72 11.58
CA ASP A 144 -8.76 13.11 12.90
C ASP A 144 -7.79 14.10 13.59
N GLU A 145 -6.47 13.90 13.51
CA GLU A 145 -5.47 14.81 14.07
C GLU A 145 -5.56 16.21 13.44
N VAL A 146 -5.59 16.27 12.11
CA VAL A 146 -5.68 17.55 11.36
C VAL A 146 -7.02 18.26 11.62
N LYS A 147 -8.13 17.49 11.71
CA LYS A 147 -9.45 18.01 12.07
C LYS A 147 -9.47 18.58 13.50
N ASN A 148 -8.90 17.86 14.47
CA ASN A 148 -8.87 18.29 15.87
C ASN A 148 -8.07 19.58 16.06
N ARG A 149 -7.07 19.84 15.22
CA ARG A 149 -6.31 21.10 15.19
C ARG A 149 -7.02 22.24 14.46
N GLY A 150 -8.20 21.99 13.86
CA GLY A 150 -9.05 23.01 13.25
C GLY A 150 -8.71 23.33 11.80
N HIS A 151 -7.84 22.57 11.13
CA HIS A 151 -7.51 22.79 9.71
C HIS A 151 -8.55 22.20 8.76
N TYR A 152 -9.37 21.25 9.22
CA TYR A 152 -10.47 20.69 8.47
C TYR A 152 -11.82 21.07 9.06
N ARG A 153 -12.86 21.12 8.22
CA ARG A 153 -14.22 21.40 8.64
C ARG A 153 -14.67 20.42 9.72
N LYS A 154 -15.24 20.93 10.81
CA LYS A 154 -15.77 20.11 11.93
C LYS A 154 -16.80 19.08 11.50
N SER A 155 -17.57 19.38 10.43
CA SER A 155 -18.60 18.50 9.87
C SER A 155 -18.06 17.28 9.12
N ILE A 156 -16.75 17.19 8.88
CA ILE A 156 -16.16 16.07 8.16
C ILE A 156 -16.28 14.78 8.96
N ASN A 157 -16.81 13.75 8.33
CA ASN A 157 -16.73 12.39 8.82
C ASN A 157 -15.43 11.75 8.32
N ALA A 158 -14.41 11.68 9.20
CA ALA A 158 -13.08 11.18 8.85
C ALA A 158 -13.11 9.73 8.33
N GLU A 159 -13.98 8.88 8.87
CA GLU A 159 -14.14 7.50 8.42
C GLU A 159 -14.60 7.43 6.94
N ILE A 160 -15.61 8.21 6.58
CA ILE A 160 -16.14 8.24 5.20
C ILE A 160 -15.07 8.83 4.25
N VAL A 161 -14.44 9.93 4.64
CA VAL A 161 -13.40 10.58 3.82
C VAL A 161 -12.22 9.62 3.62
N THR A 162 -11.80 8.88 4.64
CA THR A 162 -10.77 7.85 4.51
C THR A 162 -11.12 6.81 3.44
N LYS A 163 -12.34 6.30 3.47
CA LYS A 163 -12.81 5.30 2.49
C LYS A 163 -12.81 5.87 1.06
N ILE A 164 -13.20 7.13 0.89
CA ILE A 164 -13.18 7.82 -0.41
C ILE A 164 -11.74 7.98 -0.91
N ILE A 165 -10.82 8.42 -0.04
CA ILE A 165 -9.41 8.61 -0.40
C ILE A 165 -8.79 7.28 -0.82
N ILE A 166 -8.93 6.23 0.01
CA ILE A 166 -8.35 4.91 -0.28
C ILE A 166 -8.94 4.33 -1.56
N GLY A 167 -10.27 4.32 -1.67
CA GLY A 167 -10.96 3.81 -2.86
C GLY A 167 -10.56 4.56 -4.13
N GLY A 168 -10.49 5.89 -4.06
CA GLY A 168 -10.08 6.74 -5.18
C GLY A 168 -8.64 6.49 -5.60
N VAL A 169 -7.69 6.42 -4.66
CA VAL A 169 -6.27 6.17 -4.96
C VAL A 169 -6.06 4.77 -5.52
N LEU A 170 -6.63 3.74 -4.90
CA LEU A 170 -6.51 2.36 -5.38
C LEU A 170 -7.09 2.20 -6.78
N PHE A 171 -8.28 2.76 -7.03
CA PHE A 171 -8.92 2.70 -8.34
C PHE A 171 -8.12 3.48 -9.38
N LEU A 172 -7.59 4.66 -9.04
CA LEU A 172 -6.74 5.45 -9.91
C LEU A 172 -5.49 4.67 -10.35
N VAL A 173 -4.77 4.07 -9.40
CA VAL A 173 -3.56 3.28 -9.71
C VAL A 173 -3.91 2.10 -10.59
N HIS A 174 -4.97 1.35 -10.27
CA HIS A 174 -5.47 0.23 -11.07
C HIS A 174 -5.83 0.64 -12.50
N GLU A 175 -6.60 1.72 -12.68
CA GLU A 175 -7.00 2.20 -14.00
C GLU A 175 -5.82 2.74 -14.82
N CYS A 176 -4.87 3.42 -14.17
CA CYS A 176 -3.66 3.87 -14.83
C CYS A 176 -2.82 2.68 -15.33
N GLU A 177 -2.65 1.63 -14.51
CA GLU A 177 -1.97 0.39 -14.93
C GLU A 177 -2.68 -0.24 -16.13
N ARG A 178 -4.00 -0.40 -16.08
CA ARG A 178 -4.82 -0.96 -17.16
C ARG A 178 -4.72 -0.15 -18.45
N GLN A 179 -4.70 1.18 -18.35
CA GLN A 179 -4.60 2.10 -19.49
C GLN A 179 -3.16 2.40 -19.91
N LYS A 180 -2.15 1.83 -19.25
CA LYS A 180 -0.71 2.12 -19.45
C LYS A 180 -0.38 3.60 -19.33
N LYS A 181 -1.03 4.30 -18.39
CA LYS A 181 -0.78 5.69 -18.03
C LYS A 181 0.07 5.75 -16.77
N ASP A 182 0.82 6.85 -16.61
CA ASP A 182 1.59 7.09 -15.38
C ASP A 182 0.68 7.68 -14.29
N PRO A 183 0.40 6.95 -13.19
CA PRO A 183 -0.38 7.47 -12.07
C PRO A 183 0.37 8.56 -11.28
N LEU A 184 1.68 8.73 -11.48
CA LEU A 184 2.51 9.79 -10.91
C LEU A 184 2.59 11.03 -11.82
N ALA A 185 1.88 11.07 -12.95
CA ALA A 185 1.82 12.27 -13.77
C ALA A 185 1.41 13.49 -12.92
N LYS A 186 2.14 14.58 -13.06
CA LYS A 186 1.99 15.79 -12.21
C LYS A 186 0.53 16.26 -12.14
N ASP A 187 -0.16 16.28 -13.26
CA ASP A 187 -1.55 16.73 -13.33
C ASP A 187 -2.51 15.76 -12.62
N THR A 188 -2.22 14.46 -12.65
CA THR A 188 -3.03 13.45 -11.96
C THR A 188 -2.92 13.59 -10.44
N VAL A 189 -1.70 13.65 -9.91
CA VAL A 189 -1.49 13.81 -8.46
C VAL A 189 -2.04 15.15 -7.97
N ALA A 190 -1.79 16.24 -8.73
CA ALA A 190 -2.30 17.56 -8.40
C ALA A 190 -3.83 17.60 -8.33
N ALA A 191 -4.53 17.00 -9.30
CA ALA A 191 -5.99 16.95 -9.31
C ALA A 191 -6.56 16.18 -8.11
N VAL A 192 -5.93 15.07 -7.71
CA VAL A 192 -6.34 14.31 -6.52
C VAL A 192 -6.16 15.15 -5.26
N VAL A 193 -4.99 15.77 -5.08
CA VAL A 193 -4.71 16.61 -3.90
C VAL A 193 -5.65 17.81 -3.85
N GLU A 194 -5.83 18.52 -4.96
CA GLU A 194 -6.74 19.67 -5.04
C GLU A 194 -8.17 19.27 -4.65
N THR A 195 -8.65 18.13 -5.16
CA THR A 195 -9.98 17.60 -4.83
C THR A 195 -10.11 17.31 -3.34
N ILE A 196 -9.11 16.66 -2.73
CA ILE A 196 -9.10 16.36 -1.30
C ILE A 196 -9.04 17.66 -0.50
N VAL A 197 -8.04 18.52 -0.75
CA VAL A 197 -7.81 19.75 0.03
C VAL A 197 -9.01 20.68 -0.06
N ASN A 198 -9.57 20.92 -1.25
CA ASN A 198 -10.73 21.81 -1.40
C ASN A 198 -12.03 21.17 -0.90
N GLY A 199 -12.12 19.83 -0.92
CA GLY A 199 -13.27 19.10 -0.40
C GLY A 199 -13.37 19.07 1.13
N ILE A 200 -12.25 19.13 1.86
CA ILE A 200 -12.21 18.91 3.32
C ILE A 200 -11.69 20.10 4.14
N SER A 201 -10.92 21.02 3.56
CA SER A 201 -10.41 22.21 4.27
C SER A 201 -11.49 23.24 4.57
N GLN A 202 -11.21 24.10 5.55
CA GLN A 202 -12.04 25.27 5.85
C GLN A 202 -11.80 26.38 4.81
#